data_55f80d9243951770a9f84b419bb8241f
#
_entry.id   55f80d9243951770a9f84b419bb8241f
#
_cell.length_a   1.000
_cell.length_b   1.000
_cell.length_c   1.000
_cell.angle_alpha   90.00
_cell.angle_beta   90.00
_cell.angle_gamma   90.00
#
_symmetry.space_group_name_H-M   'P 1'
#
loop_
_entity.id
_entity.type
_entity.pdbx_description
1 polymer ?
#
loop_
_entity_poly.entity_id
_entity_poly.type
_entity_poly.pdbx_seq_one_letter_code
_entity_poly.pdbx_strand_id
1 'polypeptide(L)'
;MTYHTDAAKLEELESTVAKAENINEADVELIEKAKRLIDLLETKKKLRNSISNKELKQLEDALKLVNKKGLQKKVGADYERAQRLVIKLRGMERMRHEILELKQPTISEIASYKTPPSQVNMVMKELRLDRIFEKLIIHLHSSLTLTGGLCGAG
;
A
#
# COMPACT_ATOMS: atom_id res chain seq x y z
N MET A 1 -7.10 15.27 13.02
CA MET A 1 -6.25 16.07 13.94
C MET A 1 -5.56 15.29 15.07
N THR A 2 -5.77 13.98 15.22
CA THR A 2 -5.23 13.16 16.34
C THR A 2 -3.80 12.62 16.13
N TYR A 3 -3.26 12.69 14.93
CA TYR A 3 -1.96 12.06 14.60
C TYR A 3 -0.74 12.81 15.13
N HIS A 4 -0.77 14.13 15.20
CA HIS A 4 0.34 14.94 15.74
C HIS A 4 0.50 14.78 17.25
N THR A 5 -0.60 14.59 17.97
CA THR A 5 -0.58 14.41 19.43
C THR A 5 0.01 13.06 19.85
N ASP A 6 -0.23 11.98 19.08
CA ASP A 6 0.30 10.65 19.39
C ASP A 6 1.83 10.58 19.15
N ALA A 7 2.35 11.27 18.13
CA ALA A 7 3.78 11.32 17.84
C ALA A 7 4.55 12.13 18.89
N ALA A 8 4.06 13.31 19.28
CA ALA A 8 4.69 14.15 20.31
C ALA A 8 4.71 13.45 21.67
N LYS A 9 3.63 12.75 22.03
CA LYS A 9 3.57 11.97 23.28
C LYS A 9 4.54 10.78 23.27
N LEU A 10 4.79 10.17 22.13
CA LEU A 10 5.77 9.09 22.01
C LEU A 10 7.18 9.59 22.27
N GLU A 11 7.60 10.69 21.64
CA GLU A 11 8.93 11.30 21.84
C GLU A 11 9.13 11.75 23.30
N GLU A 12 8.10 12.35 23.92
CA GLU A 12 8.15 12.75 25.32
C GLU A 12 8.32 11.54 26.26
N LEU A 13 7.59 10.46 25.99
CA LEU A 13 7.68 9.22 26.77
C LEU A 13 9.04 8.56 26.63
N GLU A 14 9.60 8.47 25.42
CA GLU A 14 10.94 7.95 25.15
C GLU A 14 12.00 8.74 25.89
N SER A 15 11.95 10.08 25.79
CA SER A 15 12.88 10.98 26.49
C SER A 15 12.80 10.82 28.01
N THR A 16 11.58 10.66 28.56
CA THR A 16 11.37 10.50 30.00
C THR A 16 11.89 9.15 30.50
N VAL A 17 11.68 8.07 29.75
CA VAL A 17 12.21 6.74 30.07
C VAL A 17 13.72 6.74 30.05
N ALA A 18 14.34 7.33 29.02
CA ALA A 18 15.79 7.42 28.93
C ALA A 18 16.42 8.20 30.12
N LYS A 19 15.75 9.24 30.61
CA LYS A 19 16.16 9.96 31.81
C LYS A 19 16.00 9.12 33.07
N ALA A 20 14.88 8.39 33.19
CA ALA A 20 14.59 7.54 34.36
C ALA A 20 15.58 6.37 34.47
N GLU A 21 16.04 5.79 33.36
CA GLU A 21 17.04 4.72 33.35
C GLU A 21 18.39 5.12 33.95
N ASN A 22 18.71 6.41 33.93
CA ASN A 22 19.95 6.95 34.51
C ASN A 22 19.85 7.27 36.03
N ILE A 23 18.68 7.02 36.64
CA ILE A 23 18.47 7.26 38.06
C ILE A 23 18.58 5.92 38.81
N ASN A 24 19.55 5.83 39.75
CA ASN A 24 19.86 4.60 40.49
C ASN A 24 18.69 4.06 41.36
N GLU A 25 17.73 4.88 41.71
CA GLU A 25 16.55 4.53 42.54
C GLU A 25 15.25 4.44 41.71
N ALA A 26 15.34 4.35 40.36
CA ALA A 26 14.17 4.30 39.51
C ALA A 26 13.42 2.97 39.69
N ASP A 27 12.08 3.04 39.69
CA ASP A 27 11.21 1.88 39.71
C ASP A 27 11.32 1.09 38.40
N VAL A 28 12.02 -0.03 38.45
CA VAL A 28 12.29 -0.90 37.30
C VAL A 28 10.97 -1.41 36.67
N GLU A 29 9.95 -1.69 37.49
CA GLU A 29 8.67 -2.15 36.99
C GLU A 29 7.94 -1.07 36.19
N LEU A 30 8.03 0.18 36.65
CA LEU A 30 7.44 1.32 35.95
C LEU A 30 8.16 1.58 34.62
N ILE A 31 9.47 1.51 34.60
CA ILE A 31 10.28 1.63 33.38
C ILE A 31 9.91 0.56 32.35
N GLU A 32 9.78 -0.70 32.80
CA GLU A 32 9.37 -1.77 31.91
C GLU A 32 7.94 -1.60 31.36
N LYS A 33 7.01 -1.14 32.17
CA LYS A 33 5.65 -0.79 31.71
C LYS A 33 5.70 0.31 30.66
N ALA A 34 6.49 1.34 30.89
CA ALA A 34 6.66 2.43 29.94
C ALA A 34 7.28 1.95 28.61
N LYS A 35 8.31 1.11 28.64
CA LYS A 35 8.91 0.50 27.44
C LYS A 35 7.90 -0.33 26.64
N ARG A 36 7.06 -1.11 27.31
CA ARG A 36 5.98 -1.87 26.64
C ARG A 36 4.95 -0.96 25.99
N LEU A 37 4.68 0.21 26.58
CA LEU A 37 3.78 1.21 26.01
C LEU A 37 4.41 1.88 24.80
N ILE A 38 5.68 2.25 24.87
CA ILE A 38 6.45 2.78 23.72
C ILE A 38 6.39 1.80 22.56
N ASP A 39 6.71 0.54 22.78
CA ASP A 39 6.69 -0.51 21.77
C ASP A 39 5.31 -0.69 21.11
N LEU A 40 4.22 -0.57 21.90
CA LEU A 40 2.86 -0.58 21.38
C LEU A 40 2.57 0.63 20.50
N LEU A 41 2.95 1.84 20.94
CA LEU A 41 2.72 3.08 20.22
C LEU A 41 3.51 3.14 18.90
N GLU A 42 4.77 2.71 18.90
CA GLU A 42 5.58 2.59 17.70
C GLU A 42 4.98 1.59 16.69
N THR A 43 4.57 0.42 17.19
CA THR A 43 3.95 -0.60 16.34
C THR A 43 2.65 -0.08 15.73
N LYS A 44 1.84 0.66 16.50
CA LYS A 44 0.61 1.30 16.05
C LYS A 44 0.88 2.38 15.02
N LYS A 45 1.88 3.24 15.25
CA LYS A 45 2.35 4.27 14.30
C LYS A 45 2.77 3.64 12.98
N LYS A 46 3.58 2.59 13.03
CA LYS A 46 4.05 1.85 11.84
C LYS A 46 2.91 1.24 11.04
N LEU A 47 1.93 0.62 11.73
CA LEU A 47 0.76 0.05 11.08
C LEU A 47 -0.10 1.13 10.40
N ARG A 48 -0.36 2.25 11.06
CA ARG A 48 -1.13 3.38 10.51
C ARG A 48 -0.44 3.99 9.29
N ASN A 49 0.89 4.18 9.33
CA ASN A 49 1.66 4.69 8.21
C ASN A 49 1.54 3.74 7.00
N SER A 50 1.65 2.42 7.22
CA SER A 50 1.49 1.44 6.13
C SER A 50 0.07 1.42 5.55
N ILE A 51 -0.97 1.64 6.37
CA ILE A 51 -2.36 1.81 5.89
C ILE A 51 -2.49 3.07 5.01
N SER A 52 -1.83 4.16 5.38
CA SER A 52 -1.87 5.42 4.62
C SER A 52 -1.13 5.32 3.29
N ASN A 53 0.02 4.64 3.29
CA ASN A 53 0.85 4.46 2.09
C ASN A 53 0.22 3.49 1.09
N LYS A 54 -0.64 2.57 1.54
CA LYS A 54 -1.30 1.55 0.71
C LYS A 54 -0.33 0.69 -0.10
N GLU A 55 0.87 0.46 0.42
CA GLU A 55 1.84 -0.46 -0.17
C GLU A 55 1.69 -1.85 0.43
N LEU A 56 1.45 -2.86 -0.42
CA LEU A 56 1.17 -4.22 0.01
C LEU A 56 2.27 -4.79 0.90
N LYS A 57 3.53 -4.65 0.50
CA LYS A 57 4.68 -5.18 1.25
C LYS A 57 4.79 -4.54 2.64
N GLN A 58 4.67 -3.21 2.73
CA GLN A 58 4.72 -2.50 4.01
C GLN A 58 3.58 -2.91 4.95
N LEU A 59 2.37 -3.12 4.40
CA LEU A 59 1.21 -3.60 5.16
C LEU A 59 1.43 -5.01 5.70
N GLU A 60 1.93 -5.92 4.87
CA GLU A 60 2.23 -7.30 5.28
C GLU A 60 3.30 -7.35 6.36
N ASP A 61 4.36 -6.57 6.22
CA ASP A 61 5.44 -6.51 7.20
C ASP A 61 4.96 -5.89 8.53
N ALA A 62 4.12 -4.87 8.48
CA ALA A 62 3.50 -4.29 9.67
C ALA A 62 2.57 -5.29 10.38
N LEU A 63 1.74 -6.03 9.63
CA LEU A 63 0.88 -7.08 10.19
C LEU A 63 1.68 -8.24 10.79
N LYS A 64 2.77 -8.67 10.14
CA LYS A 64 3.70 -9.68 10.71
C LYS A 64 4.30 -9.20 12.03
N LEU A 65 4.70 -7.92 12.11
CA LEU A 65 5.24 -7.34 13.34
C LEU A 65 4.21 -7.35 14.47
N VAL A 66 2.96 -6.92 14.19
CA VAL A 66 1.85 -6.95 15.16
C VAL A 66 1.60 -8.38 15.66
N ASN A 67 1.60 -9.37 14.76
CA ASN A 67 1.42 -10.77 15.10
C ASN A 67 2.56 -11.31 15.95
N LYS A 68 3.82 -11.03 15.58
CA LYS A 68 5.02 -11.45 16.33
C LYS A 68 5.01 -10.92 17.75
N LYS A 69 4.52 -9.69 17.96
CA LYS A 69 4.44 -9.06 19.29
C LYS A 69 3.14 -9.39 20.05
N GLY A 70 2.21 -10.13 19.48
CA GLY A 70 0.93 -10.48 20.11
C GLY A 70 0.02 -9.26 20.40
N LEU A 71 0.13 -8.20 19.61
CA LEU A 71 -0.52 -6.92 19.86
C LEU A 71 -1.87 -6.75 19.14
N GLN A 72 -2.40 -7.79 18.47
CA GLN A 72 -3.62 -7.73 17.64
C GLN A 72 -4.80 -7.08 18.38
N LYS A 73 -5.08 -7.55 19.60
CA LYS A 73 -6.18 -7.02 20.42
C LYS A 73 -5.98 -5.55 20.83
N LYS A 74 -4.72 -5.14 21.07
CA LYS A 74 -4.38 -3.78 21.50
C LYS A 74 -4.42 -2.78 20.35
N VAL A 75 -4.14 -3.24 19.14
CA VAL A 75 -4.20 -2.41 17.92
C VAL A 75 -5.61 -2.41 17.31
N GLY A 76 -6.39 -3.46 17.55
CA GLY A 76 -7.83 -3.55 17.30
C GLY A 76 -8.24 -3.16 15.86
N ALA A 77 -9.04 -2.09 15.72
CA ALA A 77 -9.62 -1.67 14.45
C ALA A 77 -8.57 -1.36 13.35
N ASP A 78 -7.38 -0.86 13.71
CA ASP A 78 -6.30 -0.60 12.74
C ASP A 78 -5.77 -1.92 12.15
N TYR A 79 -5.71 -2.99 12.96
CA TYR A 79 -5.30 -4.32 12.52
C TYR A 79 -6.29 -4.91 11.50
N GLU A 80 -7.58 -4.88 11.81
CA GLU A 80 -8.62 -5.35 10.89
C GLU A 80 -8.66 -4.54 9.58
N ARG A 81 -8.48 -3.22 9.69
CA ARG A 81 -8.42 -2.34 8.51
C ARG A 81 -7.25 -2.69 7.61
N ALA A 82 -6.07 -2.94 8.19
CA ALA A 82 -4.89 -3.37 7.46
C ALA A 82 -5.09 -4.72 6.77
N GLN A 83 -5.71 -5.71 7.45
CA GLN A 83 -6.01 -7.01 6.86
C GLN A 83 -6.96 -6.89 5.66
N ARG A 84 -8.05 -6.13 5.79
CA ARG A 84 -8.98 -5.88 4.66
C ARG A 84 -8.28 -5.20 3.49
N LEU A 85 -7.37 -4.26 3.77
CA LEU A 85 -6.61 -3.57 2.74
C LEU A 85 -5.63 -4.50 2.01
N VAL A 86 -4.95 -5.42 2.73
CA VAL A 86 -4.09 -6.44 2.11
C VAL A 86 -4.89 -7.34 1.17
N ILE A 87 -6.07 -7.82 1.60
CA ILE A 87 -6.94 -8.65 0.75
C ILE A 87 -7.32 -7.89 -0.52
N LYS A 88 -7.74 -6.61 -0.39
CA LYS A 88 -8.09 -5.76 -1.53
C LYS A 88 -6.90 -5.59 -2.48
N LEU A 89 -5.72 -5.21 -1.98
CA LEU A 89 -4.54 -4.96 -2.78
C LEU A 89 -4.05 -6.23 -3.51
N ARG A 90 -4.04 -7.38 -2.84
CA ARG A 90 -3.71 -8.67 -3.49
C ARG A 90 -4.70 -9.02 -4.61
N GLY A 91 -5.99 -8.77 -4.38
CA GLY A 91 -7.02 -8.96 -5.41
C GLY A 91 -6.78 -8.06 -6.63
N MET A 92 -6.42 -6.80 -6.40
CA MET A 92 -6.10 -5.85 -7.46
C MET A 92 -4.83 -6.25 -8.23
N GLU A 93 -3.78 -6.72 -7.55
CA GLU A 93 -2.56 -7.21 -8.21
C GLU A 93 -2.84 -8.43 -9.08
N ARG A 94 -3.67 -9.37 -8.58
CA ARG A 94 -4.09 -10.54 -9.37
C ARG A 94 -4.85 -10.12 -10.62
N MET A 95 -5.88 -9.28 -10.48
CA MET A 95 -6.65 -8.78 -11.63
C MET A 95 -5.75 -8.02 -12.61
N ARG A 96 -4.82 -7.21 -12.12
CA ARG A 96 -3.85 -6.50 -12.97
C ARG A 96 -3.00 -7.50 -13.77
N HIS A 97 -2.54 -8.57 -13.15
CA HIS A 97 -1.75 -9.60 -13.82
C HIS A 97 -2.59 -10.30 -14.89
N GLU A 98 -3.80 -10.72 -14.57
CA GLU A 98 -4.75 -11.33 -15.51
C GLU A 98 -5.05 -10.43 -16.71
N ILE A 99 -5.20 -9.10 -16.50
CA ILE A 99 -5.43 -8.14 -17.58
C ILE A 99 -4.18 -8.02 -18.47
N LEU A 100 -2.98 -8.04 -17.91
CA LEU A 100 -1.74 -7.96 -18.67
C LEU A 100 -1.47 -9.22 -19.51
N GLU A 101 -2.08 -10.36 -19.17
CA GLU A 101 -2.03 -11.61 -19.94
C GLU A 101 -3.10 -11.68 -21.04
N LEU A 102 -3.98 -10.66 -21.16
CA LEU A 102 -4.98 -10.65 -22.24
C LEU A 102 -4.33 -10.66 -23.63
N LYS A 103 -4.98 -11.39 -24.55
CA LYS A 103 -4.52 -11.46 -25.94
C LYS A 103 -4.66 -10.09 -26.62
N GLN A 104 -3.73 -9.81 -27.54
CA GLN A 104 -3.69 -8.59 -28.33
C GLN A 104 -5.04 -8.13 -28.94
N PRO A 105 -5.87 -9.02 -29.54
CA PRO A 105 -7.17 -8.62 -30.08
C PRO A 105 -8.10 -8.01 -29.02
N THR A 106 -8.13 -8.61 -27.81
CA THR A 106 -8.96 -8.12 -26.71
C THR A 106 -8.50 -6.75 -26.22
N ILE A 107 -7.17 -6.53 -26.16
CA ILE A 107 -6.59 -5.22 -25.80
C ILE A 107 -6.96 -4.17 -26.85
N SER A 108 -6.86 -4.53 -28.13
CA SER A 108 -7.22 -3.65 -29.26
C SER A 108 -8.71 -3.28 -29.25
N GLU A 109 -9.59 -4.21 -28.91
CA GLU A 109 -11.01 -3.97 -28.76
C GLU A 109 -11.29 -2.99 -27.62
N ILE A 110 -10.71 -3.20 -26.44
CA ILE A 110 -10.86 -2.30 -25.29
C ILE A 110 -10.32 -0.90 -25.63
N ALA A 111 -9.17 -0.82 -26.33
CA ALA A 111 -8.56 0.45 -26.73
C ALA A 111 -9.38 1.20 -27.81
N SER A 112 -10.24 0.50 -28.57
CA SER A 112 -11.10 1.11 -29.59
C SER A 112 -12.30 1.87 -29.01
N TYR A 113 -12.65 1.66 -27.75
CA TYR A 113 -13.75 2.39 -27.12
C TYR A 113 -13.41 3.88 -26.96
N LYS A 114 -14.08 4.73 -27.72
CA LYS A 114 -13.99 6.21 -27.57
C LYS A 114 -14.48 6.66 -26.19
N THR A 115 -15.52 6.00 -25.69
CA THR A 115 -16.09 6.19 -24.35
C THR A 115 -16.26 4.78 -23.75
N PRO A 116 -15.31 4.30 -22.96
CA PRO A 116 -15.43 3.00 -22.36
C PRO A 116 -16.65 2.93 -21.43
N PRO A 117 -17.37 1.82 -21.39
CA PRO A 117 -18.46 1.63 -20.45
C PRO A 117 -18.04 1.99 -19.04
N SER A 118 -18.95 2.57 -18.26
CA SER A 118 -18.63 3.08 -16.90
C SER A 118 -17.95 2.04 -16.01
N GLN A 119 -18.33 0.78 -16.14
CA GLN A 119 -17.74 -0.35 -15.42
C GLN A 119 -16.28 -0.59 -15.82
N VAL A 120 -15.96 -0.53 -17.11
CA VAL A 120 -14.58 -0.68 -17.62
C VAL A 120 -13.73 0.49 -17.13
N ASN A 121 -14.23 1.72 -17.22
CA ASN A 121 -13.53 2.92 -16.76
C ASN A 121 -13.28 2.89 -15.25
N MET A 122 -14.24 2.41 -14.45
CA MET A 122 -14.09 2.25 -13.01
C MET A 122 -13.00 1.22 -12.67
N VAL A 123 -12.99 0.07 -13.34
CA VAL A 123 -11.97 -0.97 -13.14
C VAL A 123 -10.60 -0.45 -13.54
N MET A 124 -10.47 0.25 -14.66
CA MET A 124 -9.20 0.82 -15.12
C MET A 124 -8.63 1.82 -14.11
N LYS A 125 -9.46 2.73 -13.56
CA LYS A 125 -9.05 3.68 -12.52
C LYS A 125 -8.66 3.00 -11.21
N GLU A 126 -9.46 2.07 -10.74
CA GLU A 126 -9.18 1.32 -9.50
C GLU A 126 -7.86 0.54 -9.56
N LEU A 127 -7.57 -0.05 -10.72
CA LEU A 127 -6.35 -0.84 -10.95
C LEU A 127 -5.15 0.03 -11.37
N ARG A 128 -5.32 1.34 -11.54
CA ARG A 128 -4.30 2.27 -12.08
C ARG A 128 -3.75 1.82 -13.43
N LEU A 129 -4.63 1.25 -14.26
CA LEU A 129 -4.27 0.73 -15.57
C LEU A 129 -4.22 1.80 -16.66
N ASP A 130 -4.79 2.98 -16.41
CA ASP A 130 -4.83 4.13 -17.31
C ASP A 130 -3.45 4.37 -17.95
N ARG A 131 -2.39 4.45 -17.15
CA ARG A 131 -1.03 4.66 -17.64
C ARG A 131 -0.45 3.47 -18.41
N ILE A 132 -0.92 2.26 -18.11
CA ILE A 132 -0.47 1.04 -18.80
C ILE A 132 -1.13 0.96 -20.16
N PHE A 133 -2.45 1.25 -20.23
CA PHE A 133 -3.19 1.30 -21.49
C PHE A 133 -2.70 2.42 -22.41
N GLU A 134 -2.42 3.63 -21.90
CA GLU A 134 -1.79 4.69 -22.67
C GLU A 134 -0.48 4.24 -23.32
N LYS A 135 0.42 3.60 -22.57
CA LYS A 135 1.68 3.08 -23.10
C LYS A 135 1.46 1.97 -24.14
N LEU A 136 0.49 1.08 -23.92
CA LEU A 136 0.14 0.01 -24.87
C LEU A 136 -0.44 0.59 -26.16
N ILE A 137 -1.31 1.58 -26.08
CA ILE A 137 -1.90 2.27 -27.24
C ILE A 137 -0.81 2.96 -28.04
N ILE A 138 0.12 3.68 -27.40
CA ILE A 138 1.25 4.35 -28.05
C ILE A 138 2.14 3.31 -28.76
N HIS A 139 2.44 2.19 -28.11
CA HIS A 139 3.27 1.15 -28.70
C HIS A 139 2.60 0.47 -29.90
N LEU A 140 1.28 0.24 -29.84
CA LEU A 140 0.49 -0.30 -30.95
C LEU A 140 0.46 0.65 -32.17
N HIS A 141 0.27 1.94 -31.95
CA HIS A 141 0.31 2.93 -33.02
C HIS A 141 1.69 3.03 -33.67
N SER A 142 2.76 2.99 -32.88
CA SER A 142 4.13 3.00 -33.38
C SER A 142 4.47 1.74 -34.21
N SER A 143 3.93 0.59 -33.85
CA SER A 143 4.12 -0.67 -34.59
C SER A 143 3.36 -0.69 -35.90
N LEU A 144 2.18 -0.09 -35.98
CA LEU A 144 1.36 -0.01 -37.19
C LEU A 144 1.93 0.97 -38.22
N THR A 145 2.60 2.04 -37.77
CA THR A 145 3.24 3.01 -38.69
C THR A 145 4.52 2.48 -39.32
N LEU A 146 5.22 1.50 -38.67
CA LEU A 146 6.42 0.88 -39.22
C LEU A 146 6.15 -0.20 -40.29
N THR A 147 4.93 -0.77 -40.33
CA THR A 147 4.54 -1.76 -41.34
C THR A 147 3.88 -1.20 -42.57
N GLY A 148 3.48 0.09 -42.57
CA GLY A 148 2.83 0.77 -43.68
C GLY A 148 3.76 1.41 -44.74
N GLY A 149 5.08 1.28 -44.58
CA GLY A 149 6.09 1.97 -45.42
C GLY A 149 6.70 1.16 -46.57
N LEU A 150 6.22 -0.02 -46.90
CA LEU A 150 6.82 -0.91 -47.93
C LEU A 150 5.78 -1.37 -48.98
N CYS A 151 5.06 -0.43 -49.61
CA CYS A 151 4.34 -0.69 -50.83
C CYS A 151 4.28 0.58 -51.70
N GLY A 152 5.27 0.72 -52.58
CA GLY A 152 5.18 1.76 -53.59
C GLY A 152 6.52 2.14 -54.18
N ALA A 153 7.12 1.32 -55.06
CA ALA A 153 7.89 1.75 -56.23
C ALA A 153 8.36 0.52 -56.99
N GLY A 154 7.74 0.25 -58.11
CA GLY A 154 8.17 -0.71 -59.11
C GLY A 154 7.30 -0.52 -60.37
#